data_037d8fb0b532b3fcc09b8cf4af495420
#
_entry.id   037d8fb0b532b3fcc09b8cf4af495420
#
_cell.length_a   1.000
_cell.length_b   1.000
_cell.length_c   1.000
_cell.angle_alpha   90.00
_cell.angle_beta   90.00
_cell.angle_gamma   90.00
#
_symmetry.space_group_name_H-M   'P 1'
#
loop_
_entity.id
_entity.type
_entity.pdbx_description
1 polymer ?
#
loop_
_entity_poly.entity_id
_entity_poly.type
_entity_poly.pdbx_seq_one_letter_code
_entity_poly.pdbx_strand_id
1 'polypeptide(L)'
;MNDPNGLVFHDGLYHLYFQYNPQGSEHAHLSWGHATSTDLARWTEHEPAILWDDTEQIYSGSVVVDHGNTSGFGTAEKPPLVALYTAAADGHQAQALAYSTDGGYVWTKYRGNPVLDRGTSDFRDPKVFRYDDGGDGYWVMVAVEAEDRQVLFHRSDDLKTWTYLSSYGPAGPVGGVWECPDMFRLAIDGDEDDARWVLLISLNPGGIAGGSGTHYVVGEFDGTTFRPTAPLPTPAPELLVDRGQSRDELEAFGWIDFGPDCYAGVTFDGLAAHERTPVSYTHLRAHETKA
;
A
#
# COMPACT_ATOMS: atom_id res chain seq x y z
N MET A 1 -9.86 11.72 8.29
CA MET A 1 -9.75 10.49 7.46
C MET A 1 -9.03 10.87 6.18
N ASN A 2 -7.97 10.15 5.85
CA ASN A 2 -7.22 10.28 4.62
C ASN A 2 -6.97 8.88 4.03
N ASP A 3 -5.76 8.40 3.88
CA ASP A 3 -5.45 7.19 3.12
C ASP A 3 -6.33 6.00 3.45
N PRO A 4 -6.86 5.30 2.42
CA PRO A 4 -7.45 3.99 2.61
C PRO A 4 -6.36 2.98 2.96
N ASN A 5 -6.64 2.11 3.91
CA ASN A 5 -5.72 1.10 4.41
C ASN A 5 -6.39 -0.26 4.44
N GLY A 6 -5.59 -1.31 4.37
CA GLY A 6 -6.03 -2.66 4.69
C GLY A 6 -7.27 -3.13 3.93
N LEU A 7 -7.44 -2.70 2.68
CA LEU A 7 -8.59 -3.09 1.87
C LEU A 7 -8.59 -4.61 1.67
N VAL A 8 -9.59 -5.30 2.19
CA VAL A 8 -9.71 -6.76 2.09
C VAL A 8 -11.16 -7.19 1.96
N PHE A 9 -11.41 -8.16 1.07
CA PHE A 9 -12.70 -8.85 0.98
C PHE A 9 -12.60 -10.17 1.75
N HIS A 10 -13.42 -10.31 2.79
CA HIS A 10 -13.42 -11.47 3.66
C HIS A 10 -14.84 -11.80 4.13
N ASP A 11 -15.21 -13.08 4.11
CA ASP A 11 -16.51 -13.59 4.55
C ASP A 11 -17.73 -12.82 3.98
N GLY A 12 -17.64 -12.41 2.69
CA GLY A 12 -18.71 -11.71 1.99
C GLY A 12 -18.80 -10.21 2.30
N LEU A 13 -17.82 -9.65 2.99
CA LEU A 13 -17.74 -8.24 3.34
C LEU A 13 -16.48 -7.60 2.77
N TYR A 14 -16.63 -6.39 2.26
CA TYR A 14 -15.54 -5.48 1.99
C TYR A 14 -15.18 -4.76 3.28
N HIS A 15 -13.95 -4.90 3.73
CA HIS A 15 -13.39 -4.17 4.86
C HIS A 15 -12.56 -3.01 4.33
N LEU A 16 -12.85 -1.82 4.78
CA LEU A 16 -12.08 -0.60 4.58
C LEU A 16 -11.54 -0.17 5.93
N TYR A 17 -10.23 -0.23 6.10
CA TYR A 17 -9.56 0.52 7.14
C TYR A 17 -9.07 1.84 6.55
N PHE A 18 -8.83 2.84 7.39
CA PHE A 18 -8.44 4.16 6.92
C PHE A 18 -7.68 4.93 8.00
N GLN A 19 -6.82 5.83 7.57
CA GLN A 19 -6.13 6.73 8.48
C GLN A 19 -7.13 7.60 9.24
N TYR A 20 -7.01 7.58 10.56
CA TYR A 20 -7.95 8.20 11.47
C TYR A 20 -7.25 8.79 12.68
N ASN A 21 -7.54 10.06 13.02
CA ASN A 21 -7.17 10.65 14.29
C ASN A 21 -8.40 10.61 15.22
N PRO A 22 -8.42 9.76 16.25
CA PRO A 22 -9.57 9.67 17.18
C PRO A 22 -9.72 10.91 18.09
N GLN A 23 -8.72 11.81 18.12
CA GLN A 23 -8.71 12.95 19.03
C GLN A 23 -8.91 14.31 18.32
N GLY A 24 -8.95 14.34 16.98
CA GLY A 24 -9.10 15.61 16.26
C GLY A 24 -8.94 15.49 14.75
N SER A 25 -8.68 16.63 14.11
CA SER A 25 -8.49 16.76 12.67
C SER A 25 -7.02 16.97 12.26
N GLU A 26 -6.12 17.07 13.21
CA GLU A 26 -4.70 17.30 12.97
C GLU A 26 -4.02 15.97 12.54
N HIS A 27 -2.90 16.08 11.81
CA HIS A 27 -2.05 14.95 11.48
C HIS A 27 -1.24 14.50 12.71
N ALA A 28 -1.94 13.86 13.63
CA ALA A 28 -1.41 13.35 14.89
C ALA A 28 -2.27 12.18 15.39
N HIS A 29 -1.75 11.37 16.30
CA HIS A 29 -2.46 10.25 16.92
C HIS A 29 -3.04 9.28 15.88
N LEU A 30 -2.30 9.08 14.79
CA LEU A 30 -2.78 8.31 13.65
C LEU A 30 -3.03 6.85 14.04
N SER A 31 -4.22 6.42 13.72
CA SER A 31 -4.80 5.11 14.01
C SER A 31 -5.51 4.60 12.76
N TRP A 32 -5.94 3.36 12.77
CA TRP A 32 -6.83 2.85 11.72
C TRP A 32 -8.28 2.85 12.20
N GLY A 33 -9.14 3.64 11.54
CA GLY A 33 -10.58 3.48 11.59
C GLY A 33 -11.01 2.24 10.80
N HIS A 34 -12.27 1.79 10.95
CA HIS A 34 -12.77 0.59 10.28
C HIS A 34 -14.21 0.78 9.82
N ALA A 35 -14.51 0.37 8.61
CA ALA A 35 -15.85 0.28 8.07
C ALA A 35 -16.00 -0.98 7.20
N THR A 36 -17.24 -1.51 7.11
CA THR A 36 -17.56 -2.66 6.26
C THR A 36 -18.71 -2.37 5.31
N SER A 37 -18.73 -3.07 4.18
CA SER A 37 -19.79 -2.99 3.17
C SER A 37 -20.02 -4.32 2.49
N THR A 38 -21.24 -4.56 2.03
CA THR A 38 -21.58 -5.68 1.14
C THR A 38 -21.63 -5.27 -0.33
N ASP A 39 -21.63 -3.97 -0.64
CA ASP A 39 -21.92 -3.44 -1.99
C ASP A 39 -21.02 -2.28 -2.40
N LEU A 40 -20.01 -1.91 -1.58
CA LEU A 40 -19.11 -0.78 -1.76
C LEU A 40 -19.78 0.61 -1.80
N ALA A 41 -21.11 0.66 -1.67
CA ALA A 41 -21.89 1.89 -1.73
C ALA A 41 -22.40 2.32 -0.35
N ARG A 42 -22.75 1.35 0.50
CA ARG A 42 -23.24 1.59 1.86
C ARG A 42 -22.26 0.99 2.84
N TRP A 43 -21.75 1.82 3.73
CA TRP A 43 -20.75 1.45 4.70
C TRP A 43 -21.30 1.50 6.13
N THR A 44 -20.91 0.52 6.93
CA THR A 44 -21.15 0.50 8.38
C THR A 44 -19.83 0.76 9.07
N GLU A 45 -19.74 1.86 9.82
CA GLU A 45 -18.57 2.20 10.64
C GLU A 45 -18.54 1.36 11.92
N HIS A 46 -17.35 0.99 12.34
CA HIS A 46 -17.06 0.22 13.55
C HIS A 46 -16.12 0.96 14.49
N GLU A 47 -15.85 0.37 15.65
CA GLU A 47 -14.78 0.87 16.51
C GLU A 47 -13.43 0.86 15.78
N PRO A 48 -12.53 1.80 16.10
CA PRO A 48 -11.21 1.82 15.50
C PRO A 48 -10.47 0.49 15.64
N ALA A 49 -9.82 0.04 14.58
CA ALA A 49 -9.21 -1.27 14.48
C ALA A 49 -7.85 -1.33 15.20
N ILE A 50 -6.92 -0.42 14.85
CA ILE A 50 -5.57 -0.38 15.42
C ILE A 50 -5.32 1.04 15.92
N LEU A 51 -5.18 1.19 17.23
CA LEU A 51 -4.98 2.50 17.86
C LEU A 51 -3.49 2.82 18.02
N TRP A 52 -3.17 4.10 17.84
CA TRP A 52 -1.89 4.66 18.26
C TRP A 52 -1.71 4.48 19.77
N ASP A 53 -0.48 4.58 20.24
CA ASP A 53 -0.12 4.62 21.65
C ASP A 53 1.12 5.52 21.84
N ASP A 54 1.62 5.61 23.08
CA ASP A 54 2.77 6.44 23.41
C ASP A 54 4.09 6.00 22.75
N THR A 55 4.08 4.84 22.08
CA THR A 55 5.28 4.29 21.43
C THR A 55 5.25 4.41 19.92
N GLU A 56 4.06 4.47 19.30
CA GLU A 56 3.92 4.53 17.84
C GLU A 56 2.61 5.15 17.37
N GLN A 57 2.64 5.79 16.22
CA GLN A 57 1.49 6.09 15.39
C GLN A 57 1.36 5.01 14.31
N ILE A 58 0.13 4.73 13.89
CA ILE A 58 -0.21 3.69 12.91
C ILE A 58 -0.41 4.35 11.56
N TYR A 59 0.63 4.34 10.73
CA TYR A 59 0.57 4.87 9.37
C TYR A 59 0.01 3.84 8.40
N SER A 60 0.01 4.18 7.11
CA SER A 60 -0.61 3.38 6.06
C SER A 60 -0.05 1.97 5.94
N GLY A 61 -0.85 1.08 5.37
CA GLY A 61 -0.51 -0.32 5.17
C GLY A 61 -1.65 -1.14 4.56
N SER A 62 -1.50 -2.46 4.60
CA SER A 62 -2.41 -3.41 3.98
C SER A 62 -2.83 -4.54 4.92
N VAL A 63 -3.91 -5.24 4.55
CA VAL A 63 -4.39 -6.46 5.24
C VAL A 63 -4.47 -7.60 4.24
N VAL A 64 -4.07 -8.78 4.67
CA VAL A 64 -4.22 -10.03 3.93
C VAL A 64 -4.94 -11.08 4.77
N VAL A 65 -5.63 -12.01 4.11
CA VAL A 65 -6.15 -13.22 4.74
C VAL A 65 -5.09 -14.32 4.64
N ASP A 66 -4.56 -14.75 5.78
CA ASP A 66 -3.56 -15.83 5.82
C ASP A 66 -4.23 -17.21 5.81
N HIS A 67 -4.77 -17.60 4.65
CA HIS A 67 -5.49 -18.87 4.47
C HIS A 67 -4.68 -20.09 4.87
N GLY A 68 -3.36 -20.06 4.68
CA GLY A 68 -2.44 -21.13 5.05
C GLY A 68 -2.04 -21.12 6.50
N ASN A 69 -2.47 -20.11 7.28
CA ASN A 69 -2.02 -19.87 8.65
C ASN A 69 -0.48 -19.92 8.78
N THR A 70 0.19 -19.36 7.79
CA THR A 70 1.67 -19.33 7.73
C THR A 70 2.27 -18.51 8.87
N SER A 71 1.52 -17.50 9.33
CA SER A 71 1.87 -16.69 10.49
C SER A 71 1.70 -17.44 11.84
N GLY A 72 0.87 -18.47 11.87
CA GLY A 72 0.57 -19.23 13.09
C GLY A 72 -0.30 -18.48 14.11
N PHE A 73 -0.97 -17.38 13.71
CA PHE A 73 -1.85 -16.61 14.61
C PHE A 73 -3.28 -17.18 14.71
N GLY A 74 -3.70 -17.93 13.69
CA GLY A 74 -5.02 -18.56 13.62
C GLY A 74 -4.97 -20.07 13.61
N THR A 75 -5.93 -20.67 12.92
CA THR A 75 -6.00 -22.13 12.63
C THR A 75 -6.36 -22.33 11.16
N ALA A 76 -6.30 -23.56 10.67
CA ALA A 76 -6.70 -23.88 9.29
C ALA A 76 -8.21 -23.61 9.06
N GLU A 77 -9.04 -23.79 10.10
CA GLU A 77 -10.50 -23.56 10.05
C GLU A 77 -10.87 -22.08 10.22
N LYS A 78 -9.98 -21.29 10.84
CA LYS A 78 -10.13 -19.86 11.06
C LYS A 78 -8.84 -19.15 10.73
N PRO A 79 -8.59 -18.88 9.44
CA PRO A 79 -7.42 -18.13 9.01
C PRO A 79 -7.43 -16.73 9.61
N PRO A 80 -6.29 -16.22 10.10
CA PRO A 80 -6.23 -14.88 10.65
C PRO A 80 -6.21 -13.85 9.52
N LEU A 81 -6.72 -12.65 9.79
CA LEU A 81 -6.35 -11.48 9.02
C LEU A 81 -5.07 -10.93 9.62
N VAL A 82 -4.14 -10.54 8.74
CA VAL A 82 -2.84 -9.97 9.14
C VAL A 82 -2.68 -8.60 8.50
N ALA A 83 -2.52 -7.58 9.34
CA ALA A 83 -2.22 -6.22 8.93
C ALA A 83 -0.71 -6.01 8.97
N LEU A 84 -0.15 -5.47 7.90
CA LEU A 84 1.19 -4.90 7.85
C LEU A 84 1.01 -3.39 7.71
N TYR A 85 1.59 -2.63 8.65
CA TYR A 85 1.45 -1.17 8.70
C TYR A 85 2.79 -0.52 9.02
N THR A 86 2.90 0.77 8.76
CA THR A 86 4.07 1.53 9.17
C THR A 86 3.89 2.04 10.59
N ALA A 87 4.73 1.58 11.49
CA ALA A 87 4.90 2.15 12.83
C ALA A 87 5.81 3.37 12.73
N ALA A 88 5.29 4.53 13.11
CA ALA A 88 6.03 5.79 13.05
C ALA A 88 6.22 6.40 14.45
N ALA A 89 7.48 6.61 14.83
CA ALA A 89 7.85 7.21 16.10
C ALA A 89 9.17 7.99 15.99
N ASP A 90 9.23 9.19 16.57
CA ASP A 90 10.45 9.99 16.72
C ASP A 90 11.28 10.18 15.43
N GLY A 91 10.60 10.34 14.28
CA GLY A 91 11.26 10.49 12.97
C GLY A 91 11.81 9.18 12.41
N HIS A 92 11.39 8.05 12.94
CA HIS A 92 11.71 6.70 12.48
C HIS A 92 10.48 6.00 11.96
N GLN A 93 10.59 5.24 10.87
CA GLN A 93 9.52 4.46 10.26
C GLN A 93 9.98 3.03 10.00
N ALA A 94 9.20 2.07 10.48
CA ALA A 94 9.47 0.64 10.31
C ALA A 94 8.16 -0.12 10.08
N GLN A 95 8.21 -1.31 9.46
CA GLN A 95 7.02 -2.08 9.21
C GLN A 95 6.69 -2.94 10.43
N ALA A 96 5.46 -2.84 10.89
CA ALA A 96 4.92 -3.57 12.02
C ALA A 96 3.72 -4.43 11.60
N LEU A 97 3.33 -5.35 12.47
CA LEU A 97 2.27 -6.32 12.22
C LEU A 97 1.24 -6.30 13.36
N ALA A 98 -0.04 -6.37 12.98
CA ALA A 98 -1.13 -6.75 13.87
C ALA A 98 -1.95 -7.88 13.24
N TYR A 99 -2.65 -8.66 14.05
CA TYR A 99 -3.48 -9.75 13.56
C TYR A 99 -4.85 -9.78 14.24
N SER A 100 -5.83 -10.30 13.51
CA SER A 100 -7.19 -10.51 13.97
C SER A 100 -7.62 -11.97 13.75
N THR A 101 -8.33 -12.54 14.71
CA THR A 101 -8.89 -13.91 14.64
C THR A 101 -10.41 -13.91 14.74
N ASP A 102 -11.05 -12.74 14.67
CA ASP A 102 -12.50 -12.56 14.73
C ASP A 102 -13.13 -11.94 13.49
N GLY A 103 -12.39 -11.97 12.35
CA GLY A 103 -12.86 -11.44 11.08
C GLY A 103 -12.53 -9.96 10.86
N GLY A 104 -11.51 -9.42 11.52
CA GLY A 104 -11.00 -8.06 11.27
C GLY A 104 -11.59 -6.98 12.17
N TYR A 105 -12.28 -7.34 13.24
CA TYR A 105 -12.87 -6.36 14.17
C TYR A 105 -11.98 -6.03 15.34
N VAL A 106 -11.31 -7.02 15.95
CA VAL A 106 -10.37 -6.81 17.04
C VAL A 106 -8.97 -7.22 16.61
N TRP A 107 -8.03 -6.32 16.84
CA TRP A 107 -6.66 -6.48 16.41
C TRP A 107 -5.69 -6.55 17.59
N THR A 108 -4.71 -7.40 17.47
CA THR A 108 -3.63 -7.56 18.44
C THR A 108 -2.31 -7.21 17.78
N LYS A 109 -1.61 -6.17 18.26
CA LYS A 109 -0.26 -5.83 17.82
C LYS A 109 0.70 -6.98 18.14
N TYR A 110 1.52 -7.36 17.17
CA TYR A 110 2.48 -8.44 17.35
C TYR A 110 3.61 -8.02 18.31
N ARG A 111 3.92 -8.86 19.27
CA ARG A 111 4.93 -8.56 20.29
C ARG A 111 6.36 -8.50 19.77
N GLY A 112 6.61 -9.06 18.59
CA GLY A 112 7.91 -9.05 17.92
C GLY A 112 8.09 -7.88 16.94
N ASN A 113 7.22 -6.87 16.98
CA ASN A 113 7.38 -5.66 16.17
C ASN A 113 8.64 -4.86 16.54
N PRO A 114 9.24 -4.14 15.58
CA PRO A 114 8.90 -4.15 14.16
C PRO A 114 9.34 -5.45 13.47
N VAL A 115 8.61 -5.88 12.43
CA VAL A 115 8.95 -7.09 11.65
C VAL A 115 9.94 -6.80 10.51
N LEU A 116 10.06 -5.54 10.11
CA LEU A 116 11.03 -5.08 9.12
C LEU A 116 11.43 -3.63 9.42
N ASP A 117 12.69 -3.43 9.74
CA ASP A 117 13.27 -2.13 10.07
C ASP A 117 14.53 -1.90 9.22
N ARG A 118 14.60 -0.74 8.58
CA ARG A 118 15.75 -0.32 7.77
C ARG A 118 16.59 0.78 8.42
N GLY A 119 16.15 1.30 9.56
CA GLY A 119 16.82 2.37 10.27
C GLY A 119 16.67 3.74 9.60
N THR A 120 15.59 3.96 8.84
CA THR A 120 15.33 5.21 8.09
C THR A 120 14.09 5.93 8.58
N SER A 121 13.93 7.20 8.18
CA SER A 121 12.77 8.04 8.51
C SER A 121 11.63 7.94 7.50
N ASP A 122 11.84 7.28 6.35
CA ASP A 122 10.96 7.39 5.18
C ASP A 122 10.58 6.04 4.58
N PHE A 123 10.80 4.94 5.31
CA PHE A 123 10.43 3.59 4.88
C PHE A 123 9.01 3.26 5.31
N ARG A 124 8.03 3.32 4.37
CA ARG A 124 6.60 3.24 4.68
C ARG A 124 5.72 2.56 3.65
N ASP A 125 4.42 2.45 4.02
CA ASP A 125 3.27 2.06 3.21
C ASP A 125 3.37 0.64 2.65
N PRO A 126 3.44 -0.39 3.51
CA PRO A 126 3.59 -1.76 3.06
C PRO A 126 2.30 -2.29 2.41
N LYS A 127 2.41 -2.74 1.17
CA LYS A 127 1.40 -3.60 0.53
C LYS A 127 1.92 -5.01 0.45
N VAL A 128 1.13 -5.95 0.94
CA VAL A 128 1.47 -7.38 0.96
C VAL A 128 0.50 -8.16 0.08
N PHE A 129 1.02 -9.14 -0.63
CA PHE A 129 0.24 -10.08 -1.43
C PHE A 129 0.91 -11.46 -1.47
N ARG A 130 0.13 -12.49 -1.80
CA ARG A 130 0.65 -13.83 -2.00
C ARG A 130 1.18 -13.96 -3.42
N TYR A 131 2.42 -14.42 -3.58
CA TYR A 131 3.00 -14.80 -4.87
C TYR A 131 2.99 -16.31 -5.01
N ASP A 132 2.38 -16.79 -6.11
CA ASP A 132 2.41 -18.21 -6.48
C ASP A 132 3.62 -18.46 -7.38
N ASP A 133 4.53 -19.30 -6.92
CA ASP A 133 5.74 -19.73 -7.64
C ASP A 133 5.58 -21.11 -8.31
N GLY A 134 4.35 -21.66 -8.31
CA GLY A 134 4.05 -23.02 -8.76
C GLY A 134 4.34 -24.09 -7.71
N GLY A 135 4.64 -23.68 -6.48
CA GLY A 135 4.85 -24.52 -5.30
C GLY A 135 3.95 -24.07 -4.13
N ASP A 136 4.54 -23.96 -2.94
CA ASP A 136 3.80 -23.47 -1.77
C ASP A 136 3.56 -21.94 -1.80
N GLY A 137 4.26 -21.23 -2.69
CA GLY A 137 4.24 -19.78 -2.78
C GLY A 137 4.86 -19.10 -1.56
N TYR A 138 4.84 -17.75 -1.54
CA TYR A 138 5.33 -16.94 -0.42
C TYR A 138 4.69 -15.55 -0.43
N TRP A 139 4.86 -14.81 0.65
CA TRP A 139 4.40 -13.44 0.76
C TRP A 139 5.41 -12.48 0.15
N VAL A 140 4.92 -11.51 -0.59
CA VAL A 140 5.72 -10.39 -1.08
C VAL A 140 5.18 -9.11 -0.45
N MET A 141 6.10 -8.28 0.05
CA MET A 141 5.81 -6.93 0.50
C MET A 141 6.48 -5.95 -0.46
N VAL A 142 5.72 -4.97 -0.92
CA VAL A 142 6.25 -3.76 -1.51
C VAL A 142 6.05 -2.61 -0.53
N ALA A 143 7.10 -1.81 -0.29
CA ALA A 143 7.07 -0.62 0.54
C ALA A 143 8.02 0.42 -0.04
N VAL A 144 7.89 1.69 0.30
CA VAL A 144 8.71 2.75 -0.28
C VAL A 144 9.77 3.29 0.66
N GLU A 145 10.97 3.59 0.14
CA GLU A 145 11.83 4.66 0.64
C GLU A 145 11.39 5.94 -0.08
N ALA A 146 10.54 6.70 0.59
CA ALA A 146 9.73 7.72 -0.06
C ALA A 146 10.54 8.86 -0.67
N GLU A 147 11.52 9.39 0.05
CA GLU A 147 12.40 10.45 -0.44
C GLU A 147 13.36 9.97 -1.54
N ASP A 148 13.80 8.71 -1.47
CA ASP A 148 14.63 8.09 -2.49
C ASP A 148 13.86 7.66 -3.74
N ARG A 149 12.53 7.70 -3.68
CA ARG A 149 11.62 7.27 -4.76
C ARG A 149 11.93 5.84 -5.21
N GLN A 150 12.03 4.95 -4.23
CA GLN A 150 12.25 3.52 -4.48
C GLN A 150 11.13 2.70 -3.88
N VAL A 151 10.58 1.79 -4.67
CA VAL A 151 9.73 0.69 -4.19
C VAL A 151 10.64 -0.48 -3.90
N LEU A 152 10.63 -0.96 -2.66
CA LEU A 152 11.46 -2.08 -2.20
C LEU A 152 10.61 -3.34 -2.11
N PHE A 153 11.15 -4.44 -2.60
CA PHE A 153 10.52 -5.75 -2.60
C PHE A 153 11.15 -6.63 -1.53
N HIS A 154 10.31 -7.24 -0.69
CA HIS A 154 10.75 -8.19 0.33
C HIS A 154 9.90 -9.46 0.25
N ARG A 155 10.49 -10.59 0.65
CA ARG A 155 9.85 -11.90 0.74
C ARG A 155 9.72 -12.35 2.19
N SER A 156 8.62 -13.05 2.49
CA SER A 156 8.42 -13.75 3.76
C SER A 156 7.68 -15.07 3.53
N ASP A 157 8.03 -16.08 4.32
CA ASP A 157 7.29 -17.34 4.38
C ASP A 157 6.25 -17.33 5.51
N ASP A 158 6.36 -16.39 6.47
CA ASP A 158 5.59 -16.38 7.73
C ASP A 158 4.98 -15.01 8.12
N LEU A 159 5.07 -13.99 7.24
CA LEU A 159 4.65 -12.59 7.48
C LEU A 159 5.41 -11.87 8.61
N LYS A 160 6.32 -12.53 9.31
CA LYS A 160 7.06 -12.01 10.47
C LYS A 160 8.54 -11.78 10.17
N THR A 161 9.09 -12.55 9.27
CA THR A 161 10.51 -12.49 8.89
C THR A 161 10.62 -12.14 7.42
N TRP A 162 11.27 -11.03 7.12
CA TRP A 162 11.34 -10.49 5.75
C TRP A 162 12.77 -10.45 5.23
N THR A 163 12.93 -10.87 3.99
CA THR A 163 14.21 -10.85 3.26
C THR A 163 14.08 -9.93 2.05
N TYR A 164 15.03 -9.02 1.88
CA TYR A 164 15.11 -8.16 0.72
C TYR A 164 15.29 -8.95 -0.58
N LEU A 165 14.55 -8.57 -1.61
CA LEU A 165 14.63 -9.15 -2.95
C LEU A 165 15.27 -8.18 -3.94
N SER A 166 14.64 -7.03 -4.15
CA SER A 166 15.05 -6.04 -5.15
C SER A 166 14.41 -4.68 -4.88
N SER A 167 14.72 -3.71 -5.74
CA SER A 167 14.04 -2.40 -5.75
C SER A 167 13.69 -1.98 -7.17
N TYR A 168 12.69 -1.08 -7.27
CA TYR A 168 12.29 -0.38 -8.48
C TYR A 168 12.32 1.13 -8.24
N GLY A 169 12.89 1.87 -9.17
CA GLY A 169 13.00 3.33 -9.11
C GLY A 169 14.41 3.83 -8.74
N PRO A 170 14.62 5.18 -8.75
CA PRO A 170 13.68 6.17 -9.27
C PRO A 170 13.52 6.07 -10.79
N ALA A 171 12.27 6.13 -11.27
CA ALA A 171 11.94 6.11 -12.69
C ALA A 171 10.55 6.74 -12.93
N GLY A 172 10.38 7.43 -14.04
CA GLY A 172 9.11 8.06 -14.38
C GLY A 172 8.84 9.37 -13.61
N PRO A 173 7.63 9.57 -13.05
CA PRO A 173 7.31 10.76 -12.28
C PRO A 173 8.07 10.79 -10.96
N VAL A 174 8.84 11.86 -10.73
CA VAL A 174 9.69 12.02 -9.52
C VAL A 174 9.56 13.40 -8.88
N GLY A 175 8.54 14.16 -9.25
CA GLY A 175 8.31 15.52 -8.75
C GLY A 175 7.98 15.63 -7.27
N GLY A 176 7.59 14.52 -6.63
CA GLY A 176 7.31 14.44 -5.20
C GLY A 176 7.94 13.24 -4.54
N VAL A 177 7.63 13.00 -3.27
CA VAL A 177 7.93 11.75 -2.59
C VAL A 177 7.01 10.64 -3.15
N TRP A 178 7.48 9.41 -3.11
CA TRP A 178 6.68 8.26 -3.48
C TRP A 178 6.03 7.66 -2.24
N GLU A 179 4.73 7.33 -2.34
CA GLU A 179 3.95 6.77 -1.23
C GLU A 179 2.95 5.74 -1.73
N CYS A 180 2.38 4.98 -0.81
CA CYS A 180 1.27 4.04 -1.03
C CYS A 180 1.48 3.14 -2.27
N PRO A 181 2.58 2.39 -2.36
CA PRO A 181 2.76 1.46 -3.46
C PRO A 181 1.71 0.36 -3.37
N ASP A 182 1.13 -0.02 -4.51
CA ASP A 182 0.28 -1.20 -4.61
C ASP A 182 0.71 -2.04 -5.80
N MET A 183 0.64 -3.34 -5.68
CA MET A 183 1.03 -4.23 -6.75
C MET A 183 0.07 -5.42 -6.86
N PHE A 184 -0.44 -5.63 -8.05
CA PHE A 184 -1.42 -6.67 -8.34
C PHE A 184 -1.34 -7.15 -9.78
N ARG A 185 -1.96 -8.28 -10.06
CA ARG A 185 -2.04 -8.86 -11.40
C ARG A 185 -3.40 -8.58 -12.01
N LEU A 186 -3.43 -8.11 -13.26
CA LEU A 186 -4.65 -7.88 -14.04
C LEU A 186 -4.61 -8.67 -15.33
N ALA A 187 -5.75 -9.30 -15.66
CA ALA A 187 -6.00 -9.90 -16.96
C ALA A 187 -6.18 -8.80 -18.04
N ILE A 188 -5.58 -8.98 -19.21
CA ILE A 188 -5.79 -8.10 -20.35
C ILE A 188 -7.09 -8.53 -21.03
N ASP A 189 -8.03 -7.60 -21.21
CA ASP A 189 -9.34 -7.84 -21.84
C ASP A 189 -10.13 -9.05 -21.24
N GLY A 190 -9.82 -9.38 -19.97
CA GLY A 190 -10.44 -10.51 -19.26
C GLY A 190 -9.80 -11.86 -19.55
N ASP A 191 -8.69 -11.91 -20.31
CA ASP A 191 -7.91 -13.12 -20.55
C ASP A 191 -6.91 -13.34 -19.40
N GLU A 192 -7.20 -14.30 -18.52
CA GLU A 192 -6.35 -14.63 -17.38
C GLU A 192 -5.00 -15.25 -17.79
N ASP A 193 -4.92 -15.86 -18.99
CA ASP A 193 -3.67 -16.39 -19.53
C ASP A 193 -2.75 -15.26 -20.03
N ASP A 194 -3.30 -14.09 -20.35
CA ASP A 194 -2.56 -12.87 -20.68
C ASP A 194 -2.71 -11.80 -19.57
N ALA A 195 -2.26 -12.11 -18.38
CA ALA A 195 -2.29 -11.18 -17.25
C ALA A 195 -0.93 -10.51 -17.05
N ARG A 196 -0.95 -9.24 -16.64
CA ARG A 196 0.24 -8.42 -16.35
C ARG A 196 0.24 -7.95 -14.92
N TRP A 197 1.43 -7.70 -14.40
CA TRP A 197 1.59 -7.01 -13.13
C TRP A 197 1.45 -5.51 -13.32
N VAL A 198 0.72 -4.88 -12.42
CA VAL A 198 0.56 -3.43 -12.34
C VAL A 198 1.12 -2.96 -11.01
N LEU A 199 2.03 -2.03 -11.06
CA LEU A 199 2.57 -1.33 -9.90
C LEU A 199 1.96 0.07 -9.87
N LEU A 200 1.21 0.41 -8.83
CA LEU A 200 0.75 1.76 -8.54
C LEU A 200 1.74 2.45 -7.62
N ILE A 201 1.92 3.75 -7.82
CA ILE A 201 2.73 4.62 -6.96
C ILE A 201 2.03 5.97 -6.88
N SER A 202 1.77 6.41 -5.68
CA SER A 202 1.27 7.77 -5.43
C SER A 202 2.43 8.71 -5.19
N LEU A 203 2.30 9.97 -5.62
CA LEU A 203 3.30 10.99 -5.36
C LEU A 203 2.65 12.33 -5.00
N ASN A 204 3.30 13.06 -4.12
CA ASN A 204 2.88 14.36 -3.62
C ASN A 204 4.10 15.25 -3.30
N PRO A 205 4.20 16.46 -3.93
CA PRO A 205 3.47 16.91 -5.11
C PRO A 205 3.96 16.20 -6.39
N GLY A 206 3.62 16.72 -7.56
CA GLY A 206 4.19 16.27 -8.83
C GLY A 206 3.23 15.43 -9.67
N GLY A 207 1.95 15.40 -9.32
CA GLY A 207 0.90 14.83 -10.17
C GLY A 207 0.71 15.62 -11.47
N ILE A 208 0.11 14.99 -12.49
CA ILE A 208 -0.06 15.54 -13.83
C ILE A 208 -0.80 16.88 -13.88
N ALA A 209 -1.67 17.14 -12.91
CA ALA A 209 -2.41 18.39 -12.80
C ALA A 209 -1.83 19.37 -11.75
N GLY A 210 -0.60 19.16 -11.29
CA GLY A 210 0.15 20.05 -10.40
C GLY A 210 -0.05 19.84 -8.91
N GLY A 211 -0.92 18.90 -8.51
CA GLY A 211 -1.11 18.49 -7.11
C GLY A 211 -0.48 17.12 -6.83
N SER A 212 -1.19 16.30 -6.07
CA SER A 212 -0.87 14.88 -5.91
C SER A 212 -1.37 14.07 -7.11
N GLY A 213 -0.89 12.85 -7.26
CA GLY A 213 -1.35 11.94 -8.29
C GLY A 213 -0.95 10.50 -8.01
N THR A 214 -1.65 9.56 -8.64
CA THR A 214 -1.27 8.16 -8.64
C THR A 214 -0.99 7.72 -10.07
N HIS A 215 0.24 7.26 -10.32
CA HIS A 215 0.63 6.72 -11.61
C HIS A 215 0.75 5.20 -11.54
N TYR A 216 0.70 4.56 -12.70
CA TYR A 216 0.87 3.12 -12.80
C TYR A 216 1.95 2.72 -13.79
N VAL A 217 2.56 1.59 -13.53
CA VAL A 217 3.54 0.94 -14.40
C VAL A 217 3.10 -0.49 -14.65
N VAL A 218 2.95 -0.85 -15.94
CA VAL A 218 2.68 -2.24 -16.36
C VAL A 218 3.99 -2.96 -16.57
N GLY A 219 4.09 -4.19 -16.06
CA GLY A 219 5.32 -4.96 -16.14
C GLY A 219 5.15 -6.44 -15.85
N GLU A 220 6.28 -7.11 -15.74
CA GLU A 220 6.41 -8.51 -15.33
C GLU A 220 7.10 -8.58 -13.97
N PHE A 221 6.67 -9.51 -13.13
CA PHE A 221 7.34 -9.82 -11.86
C PHE A 221 7.64 -11.32 -11.81
N ASP A 222 8.90 -11.64 -11.66
CA ASP A 222 9.40 -13.02 -11.66
C ASP A 222 9.48 -13.63 -10.24
N GLY A 223 8.80 -13.00 -9.27
CA GLY A 223 8.88 -13.35 -7.86
C GLY A 223 10.01 -12.65 -7.11
N THR A 224 10.95 -12.04 -7.81
CA THR A 224 12.10 -11.35 -7.22
C THR A 224 12.20 -9.91 -7.70
N THR A 225 12.03 -9.69 -9.00
CA THR A 225 12.29 -8.39 -9.64
C THR A 225 11.11 -7.99 -10.51
N PHE A 226 10.65 -6.76 -10.33
CA PHE A 226 9.69 -6.12 -11.23
C PHE A 226 10.41 -5.45 -12.40
N ARG A 227 9.94 -5.72 -13.63
CA ARG A 227 10.47 -5.13 -14.86
C ARG A 227 9.35 -4.53 -15.68
N PRO A 228 9.34 -3.19 -15.90
CA PRO A 228 8.37 -2.55 -16.79
C PRO A 228 8.36 -3.18 -18.18
N THR A 229 7.17 -3.37 -18.76
CA THR A 229 7.03 -3.80 -20.17
C THR A 229 7.63 -2.77 -21.13
N ALA A 230 7.42 -1.48 -20.83
CA ALA A 230 8.08 -0.38 -21.52
C ALA A 230 9.02 0.33 -20.54
N PRO A 231 10.33 0.37 -20.78
CA PRO A 231 11.26 1.05 -19.89
C PRO A 231 10.90 2.52 -19.72
N LEU A 232 10.80 2.96 -18.46
CA LEU A 232 10.63 4.37 -18.14
C LEU A 232 12.00 5.06 -18.09
N PRO A 233 12.08 6.34 -18.50
CA PRO A 233 13.33 7.08 -18.41
C PRO A 233 13.77 7.19 -16.94
N THR A 234 15.06 6.96 -16.72
CA THR A 234 15.70 7.32 -15.45
C THR A 234 15.76 8.84 -15.39
N PRO A 235 15.23 9.47 -14.33
CA PRO A 235 15.25 10.91 -14.22
C PRO A 235 16.69 11.43 -14.14
N ALA A 236 16.92 12.61 -14.71
CA ALA A 236 18.18 13.30 -14.52
C ALA A 236 18.38 13.65 -13.03
N PRO A 237 19.62 13.64 -12.51
CA PRO A 237 19.88 13.93 -11.11
C PRO A 237 19.28 15.25 -10.62
N GLU A 238 19.22 16.26 -11.48
CA GLU A 238 18.64 17.57 -11.19
C GLU A 238 17.15 17.47 -10.86
N LEU A 239 16.41 16.61 -11.53
CA LEU A 239 14.97 16.39 -11.29
C LEU A 239 14.69 15.77 -9.91
N LEU A 240 15.65 15.01 -9.39
CA LEU A 240 15.54 14.44 -8.05
C LEU A 240 15.70 15.50 -6.94
N VAL A 241 16.35 16.61 -7.26
CA VAL A 241 16.58 17.75 -6.35
C VAL A 241 15.51 18.83 -6.57
N ASP A 242 15.35 19.30 -7.81
CA ASP A 242 14.49 20.44 -8.14
C ASP A 242 13.00 20.07 -8.25
N ARG A 243 12.70 18.77 -8.34
CA ARG A 243 11.33 18.21 -8.37
C ARG A 243 10.42 18.80 -9.47
N GLY A 244 11.04 19.36 -10.54
CA GLY A 244 10.33 20.06 -11.60
C GLY A 244 10.26 19.27 -12.89
N GLN A 245 9.25 18.41 -13.10
CA GLN A 245 8.92 17.86 -14.42
C GLN A 245 7.85 18.70 -15.08
N SER A 246 8.04 18.96 -16.39
CA SER A 246 7.04 19.66 -17.19
C SER A 246 5.80 18.78 -17.41
N ARG A 247 4.67 19.41 -17.74
CA ARG A 247 3.43 18.68 -18.05
C ARG A 247 3.62 17.73 -19.24
N ASP A 248 4.35 18.15 -20.29
CA ASP A 248 4.60 17.34 -21.47
C ASP A 248 5.40 16.05 -21.11
N GLU A 249 6.35 16.14 -20.17
CA GLU A 249 7.05 14.97 -19.65
C GLU A 249 6.13 14.07 -18.85
N LEU A 250 5.24 14.65 -18.02
CA LEU A 250 4.31 13.91 -17.21
C LEU A 250 3.22 13.21 -18.05
N GLU A 251 2.82 13.77 -19.19
CA GLU A 251 1.85 13.17 -20.12
C GLU A 251 2.38 11.86 -20.77
N ALA A 252 3.67 11.60 -20.72
CA ALA A 252 4.28 10.37 -21.23
C ALA A 252 4.07 9.17 -20.29
N PHE A 253 3.59 9.38 -19.07
CA PHE A 253 3.38 8.31 -18.07
C PHE A 253 1.91 7.92 -17.94
N GLY A 254 1.66 6.71 -17.42
CA GLY A 254 0.31 6.25 -17.12
C GLY A 254 -0.20 6.82 -15.80
N TRP A 255 -1.35 7.47 -15.82
CA TRP A 255 -2.03 8.02 -14.64
C TRP A 255 -3.38 7.37 -14.47
N ILE A 256 -3.79 7.07 -13.25
CA ILE A 256 -5.15 6.54 -12.99
C ILE A 256 -6.21 7.64 -13.01
N ASP A 257 -5.81 8.89 -12.86
CA ASP A 257 -6.66 10.07 -12.94
C ASP A 257 -5.86 11.29 -13.42
N PHE A 258 -6.54 12.27 -14.02
CA PHE A 258 -5.93 13.50 -14.56
C PHE A 258 -6.32 14.75 -13.76
N GLY A 259 -6.96 14.58 -12.60
CA GLY A 259 -7.25 15.64 -11.64
C GLY A 259 -6.06 15.95 -10.73
N PRO A 260 -6.18 16.96 -9.86
CA PRO A 260 -5.07 17.43 -9.03
C PRO A 260 -4.93 16.68 -7.69
N ASP A 261 -5.78 15.72 -7.37
CA ASP A 261 -5.96 15.22 -6.01
C ASP A 261 -6.29 13.71 -5.91
N CYS A 262 -6.05 12.92 -6.95
CA CYS A 262 -6.17 11.46 -6.90
C CYS A 262 -4.93 10.86 -6.24
N TYR A 263 -5.05 10.44 -4.98
CA TYR A 263 -3.91 10.06 -4.16
C TYR A 263 -4.16 8.82 -3.32
N ALA A 264 -3.07 8.09 -2.96
CA ALA A 264 -3.09 6.89 -2.12
C ALA A 264 -4.01 5.79 -2.69
N GLY A 265 -3.98 5.60 -4.01
CA GLY A 265 -4.78 4.57 -4.68
C GLY A 265 -4.31 3.16 -4.32
N VAL A 266 -5.18 2.34 -3.72
CA VAL A 266 -4.89 0.96 -3.32
C VAL A 266 -6.04 0.02 -3.67
N THR A 267 -5.73 -1.27 -3.79
CA THR A 267 -6.68 -2.32 -4.20
C THR A 267 -7.08 -3.22 -3.05
N PHE A 268 -8.26 -3.86 -3.18
CA PHE A 268 -8.69 -4.91 -2.25
C PHE A 268 -7.89 -6.19 -2.43
N ASP A 269 -7.47 -6.80 -1.32
CA ASP A 269 -7.04 -8.20 -1.28
C ASP A 269 -8.25 -9.14 -1.14
N GLY A 270 -8.06 -10.43 -1.45
CA GLY A 270 -9.11 -11.45 -1.28
C GLY A 270 -10.17 -11.50 -2.39
N LEU A 271 -10.10 -10.64 -3.40
CA LEU A 271 -10.95 -10.71 -4.59
C LEU A 271 -10.33 -11.62 -5.65
N ALA A 272 -11.17 -12.25 -6.47
CA ALA A 272 -10.70 -12.95 -7.66
C ALA A 272 -10.01 -11.97 -8.62
N ALA A 273 -9.03 -12.44 -9.39
CA ALA A 273 -8.18 -11.57 -10.23
C ALA A 273 -8.98 -10.67 -11.19
N HIS A 274 -10.11 -11.19 -11.71
CA HIS A 274 -11.01 -10.43 -12.60
C HIS A 274 -11.94 -9.44 -11.86
N GLU A 275 -12.03 -9.52 -10.53
CA GLU A 275 -12.87 -8.65 -9.70
C GLU A 275 -12.06 -7.53 -9.04
N ARG A 276 -10.73 -7.54 -9.16
CA ARG A 276 -9.88 -6.52 -8.57
C ARG A 276 -10.12 -5.17 -9.24
N THR A 277 -10.77 -4.30 -8.53
CA THR A 277 -10.97 -2.92 -8.94
C THR A 277 -10.17 -2.03 -7.97
N PRO A 278 -9.33 -1.11 -8.46
CA PRO A 278 -8.79 -0.05 -7.62
C PRO A 278 -9.98 0.73 -7.06
N VAL A 279 -10.17 0.74 -5.76
CA VAL A 279 -11.46 1.17 -5.23
C VAL A 279 -11.38 2.41 -4.39
N SER A 280 -10.25 2.72 -3.81
CA SER A 280 -10.20 3.87 -2.93
C SER A 280 -8.97 4.71 -3.20
N TYR A 281 -9.21 5.99 -3.26
CA TYR A 281 -8.20 7.03 -3.29
C TYR A 281 -8.67 8.20 -2.43
N THR A 282 -7.72 9.00 -1.97
CA THR A 282 -8.01 10.20 -1.20
C THR A 282 -8.12 11.41 -2.12
N HIS A 283 -9.15 12.23 -1.94
CA HIS A 283 -9.21 13.57 -2.45
C HIS A 283 -8.58 14.52 -1.42
N LEU A 284 -7.36 14.99 -1.69
CA LEU A 284 -6.74 16.03 -0.89
C LEU A 284 -7.43 17.36 -1.21
N ARG A 285 -8.25 17.89 -0.30
CA ARG A 285 -8.79 19.24 -0.45
C ARG A 285 -7.71 20.27 -0.18
N ALA A 286 -7.77 21.41 -0.89
CA ALA A 286 -6.83 22.53 -0.83
C ALA A 286 -6.59 23.14 0.58
N HIS A 287 -7.18 22.61 1.63
CA HIS A 287 -6.99 23.05 3.00
C HIS A 287 -5.78 22.42 3.69
N GLU A 288 -5.23 21.32 3.16
CA GLU A 288 -4.08 20.65 3.73
C GLU A 288 -2.73 21.16 3.21
N THR A 289 -2.76 22.09 2.24
CA THR A 289 -1.55 22.71 1.65
C THR A 289 -1.09 23.97 2.37
N LYS A 290 -1.47 24.16 3.63
CA LYS A 290 -0.93 25.24 4.48
C LYS A 290 -0.14 24.67 5.62
N ALA A 291 1.10 24.29 5.35
CA ALA A 291 2.17 24.26 6.32
C ALA A 291 3.27 25.21 5.87
#